data_b2de53cd493a53426d36d8fb69095fe1
#
_entry.id   b2de53cd493a53426d36d8fb69095fe1
#
_cell.length_a   1.000
_cell.length_b   1.000
_cell.length_c   1.000
_cell.angle_alpha   90.00
_cell.angle_beta   90.00
_cell.angle_gamma   90.00
#
_symmetry.space_group_name_H-M   'P 1'
#
loop_
_entity.id
_entity.type
_entity.pdbx_description
1 polymer ?
#
loop_
_entity_poly.entity_id
_entity_poly.type
_entity_poly.pdbx_seq_one_letter_code
_entity_poly.pdbx_strand_id
1 'polypeptide(L)'
;KLLGNPVCYRDSRTDGIPERVFKQIDQTVHYAETGIQVMPINTLFQLYSMKQNDDVQLRVADKLLFMPDLFSYFLTGVANNEYCIASTSELLDARQRNWSDNLISELGLPRQLFGEIVFPGTVRGKLKQEIADETGLGCINVVAVGSHDTASAVFAVPSNEPNRAYLSSGTWSLLGAEVDQPILTEEARVAGFTNEGGIQGKIRFLQNITGLWILQRLMAEWKEQGKEISYDCAIAEATASDIRSVIDVDDSAFCNPDHMEESIIKYCHKHHLRTPVSQGEFVRCVIESLAYRYKLGVEQMNR
;
A
#
# COMPACT_ATOMS: atom_id res chain seq x y z
N LYS A 1 21.12 -9.08 -14.58
CA LYS A 1 20.11 -9.57 -15.54
C LYS A 1 18.84 -9.90 -14.79
N LEU A 2 17.64 -9.50 -15.31
CA LEU A 2 16.37 -9.96 -14.77
C LEU A 2 16.22 -11.48 -14.94
N LEU A 3 15.66 -12.13 -13.91
CA LEU A 3 15.36 -13.56 -13.93
C LEU A 3 14.00 -13.86 -14.59
N GLY A 4 13.09 -12.87 -14.60
CA GLY A 4 11.79 -12.96 -15.22
C GLY A 4 11.07 -11.62 -15.18
N ASN A 5 9.86 -11.58 -15.72
CA ASN A 5 8.99 -10.41 -15.63
C ASN A 5 8.43 -10.27 -14.20
N PRO A 6 8.16 -9.04 -13.75
CA PRO A 6 7.43 -8.82 -12.50
C PRO A 6 6.04 -9.46 -12.59
N VAL A 7 5.60 -10.04 -11.48
CA VAL A 7 4.28 -10.65 -11.37
C VAL A 7 3.33 -9.64 -10.74
N CYS A 8 2.07 -9.65 -11.15
CA CYS A 8 1.04 -8.80 -10.56
C CYS A 8 0.90 -9.13 -9.06
N TYR A 9 1.04 -8.14 -8.20
CA TYR A 9 0.95 -8.32 -6.74
C TYR A 9 -0.45 -8.72 -6.24
N ARG A 10 -1.47 -8.61 -7.10
CA ARG A 10 -2.86 -8.98 -6.81
C ARG A 10 -3.23 -10.35 -7.35
N ASP A 11 -2.26 -11.17 -7.77
CA ASP A 11 -2.55 -12.56 -8.17
C ASP A 11 -2.78 -13.45 -6.93
N SER A 12 -3.25 -14.68 -7.16
CA SER A 12 -3.62 -15.61 -6.10
C SER A 12 -2.43 -16.31 -5.43
N ARG A 13 -1.17 -15.99 -5.79
CA ARG A 13 0.01 -16.70 -5.25
C ARG A 13 0.17 -16.57 -3.74
N THR A 14 -0.36 -15.50 -3.16
CA THR A 14 -0.29 -15.22 -1.72
C THR A 14 -1.53 -15.63 -0.95
N ASP A 15 -2.51 -16.27 -1.58
CA ASP A 15 -3.71 -16.76 -0.91
C ASP A 15 -3.33 -17.79 0.17
N GLY A 16 -3.76 -17.56 1.40
CA GLY A 16 -3.46 -18.41 2.56
C GLY A 16 -1.98 -18.38 3.01
N ILE A 17 -1.14 -17.53 2.43
CA ILE A 17 0.26 -17.39 2.83
C ILE A 17 0.41 -16.64 4.16
N PRO A 18 -0.33 -15.54 4.45
CA PRO A 18 -0.25 -14.88 5.76
C PRO A 18 -0.53 -15.85 6.91
N GLU A 19 -1.55 -16.68 6.80
CA GLU A 19 -1.90 -17.68 7.82
C GLU A 19 -0.80 -18.72 8.03
N ARG A 20 -0.03 -19.05 7.00
CA ARG A 20 1.12 -19.95 7.11
C ARG A 20 2.32 -19.29 7.76
N VAL A 21 2.60 -18.03 7.41
CA VAL A 21 3.64 -17.23 8.05
C VAL A 21 3.36 -17.06 9.54
N PHE A 22 2.13 -16.69 9.91
CA PHE A 22 1.75 -16.46 11.30
C PHE A 22 1.50 -17.73 12.13
N LYS A 23 1.64 -18.91 11.54
CA LYS A 23 1.85 -20.16 12.30
C LYS A 23 3.32 -20.34 12.73
N GLN A 24 4.25 -19.68 12.07
CA GLN A 24 5.68 -19.75 12.34
C GLN A 24 6.15 -18.58 13.22
N ILE A 25 5.62 -17.39 12.99
CA ILE A 25 5.96 -16.15 13.71
C ILE A 25 4.68 -15.61 14.37
N ASP A 26 4.75 -15.21 15.62
CA ASP A 26 3.64 -14.53 16.28
C ASP A 26 3.36 -13.16 15.64
N GLN A 27 2.11 -12.88 15.28
CA GLN A 27 1.74 -11.65 14.59
C GLN A 27 2.00 -10.40 15.43
N THR A 28 1.88 -10.48 16.75
CA THR A 28 2.15 -9.36 17.66
C THR A 28 3.66 -9.06 17.69
N VAL A 29 4.49 -10.11 17.71
CA VAL A 29 5.95 -9.98 17.64
C VAL A 29 6.37 -9.37 16.29
N HIS A 30 5.79 -9.87 15.21
CA HIS A 30 6.04 -9.33 13.87
C HIS A 30 5.70 -7.85 13.77
N TYR A 31 4.51 -7.43 14.25
CA TYR A 31 4.12 -6.03 14.24
C TYR A 31 5.00 -5.17 15.16
N ALA A 32 5.37 -5.67 16.34
CA ALA A 32 6.26 -4.97 17.26
C ALA A 32 7.66 -4.72 16.67
N GLU A 33 8.07 -5.49 15.67
CA GLU A 33 9.32 -5.32 14.93
C GLU A 33 9.15 -4.45 13.69
N THR A 34 8.19 -4.76 12.84
CA THR A 34 8.00 -4.09 11.54
C THR A 34 7.08 -2.87 11.58
N GLY A 35 6.09 -2.88 12.45
CA GLY A 35 5.04 -1.87 12.51
C GLY A 35 4.11 -1.84 11.30
N ILE A 36 4.16 -2.84 10.43
CA ILE A 36 3.41 -2.84 9.16
C ILE A 36 2.10 -3.62 9.31
N GLN A 37 1.01 -3.02 8.82
CA GLN A 37 -0.27 -3.68 8.65
C GLN A 37 -0.13 -4.89 7.73
N VAL A 38 -0.64 -6.04 8.16
CA VAL A 38 -0.62 -7.26 7.34
C VAL A 38 -1.46 -7.09 6.09
N MET A 39 -0.80 -7.19 4.94
CA MET A 39 -1.46 -7.19 3.64
C MET A 39 -0.88 -8.32 2.77
N PRO A 40 -1.70 -9.25 2.26
CA PRO A 40 -1.21 -10.40 1.47
C PRO A 40 -0.36 -10.02 0.28
N ILE A 41 -0.50 -8.80 -0.23
CA ILE A 41 0.24 -8.25 -1.37
C ILE A 41 1.68 -7.86 -1.02
N ASN A 42 2.06 -7.78 0.27
CA ASN A 42 3.38 -7.31 0.67
C ASN A 42 4.47 -8.33 0.33
N THR A 43 5.69 -7.82 0.18
CA THR A 43 6.83 -8.57 -0.34
C THR A 43 7.18 -9.81 0.48
N LEU A 44 7.03 -9.75 1.80
CA LEU A 44 7.23 -10.89 2.69
C LEU A 44 6.44 -12.11 2.21
N PHE A 45 5.13 -11.94 1.97
CA PHE A 45 4.26 -13.05 1.58
C PHE A 45 4.55 -13.54 0.17
N GLN A 46 4.94 -12.66 -0.75
CA GLN A 46 5.36 -13.05 -2.09
C GLN A 46 6.63 -13.90 -2.04
N LEU A 47 7.67 -13.49 -1.30
CA LEU A 47 8.91 -14.26 -1.15
C LEU A 47 8.67 -15.58 -0.41
N TYR A 48 7.81 -15.58 0.61
CA TYR A 48 7.48 -16.80 1.34
C TYR A 48 6.72 -17.80 0.43
N SER A 49 5.81 -17.31 -0.41
CA SER A 49 5.14 -18.12 -1.43
C SER A 49 6.14 -18.74 -2.40
N MET A 50 7.08 -17.96 -2.93
CA MET A 50 8.14 -18.48 -3.81
C MET A 50 8.97 -19.56 -3.11
N LYS A 51 9.31 -19.34 -1.83
CA LYS A 51 10.03 -20.35 -1.03
C LYS A 51 9.23 -21.63 -0.86
N GLN A 52 7.94 -21.54 -0.54
CA GLN A 52 7.06 -22.71 -0.35
C GLN A 52 6.93 -23.55 -1.64
N ASN A 53 6.99 -22.90 -2.79
CA ASN A 53 6.87 -23.53 -4.10
C ASN A 53 8.23 -23.94 -4.69
N ASP A 54 9.32 -23.85 -3.92
CA ASP A 54 10.69 -24.14 -4.37
C ASP A 54 11.06 -23.43 -5.69
N ASP A 55 10.67 -22.15 -5.79
CA ASP A 55 10.85 -21.35 -7.00
C ASP A 55 12.33 -21.20 -7.34
N VAL A 56 12.67 -21.58 -8.58
CA VAL A 56 14.04 -21.52 -9.08
C VAL A 56 14.58 -20.08 -9.06
N GLN A 57 13.74 -19.08 -9.34
CA GLN A 57 14.16 -17.68 -9.33
C GLN A 57 14.66 -17.27 -7.94
N LEU A 58 13.95 -17.64 -6.87
CA LEU A 58 14.37 -17.34 -5.50
C LEU A 58 15.72 -17.97 -5.14
N ARG A 59 16.00 -19.20 -5.65
CA ARG A 59 17.27 -19.90 -5.39
C ARG A 59 18.48 -19.31 -6.10
N VAL A 60 18.27 -18.75 -7.32
CA VAL A 60 19.36 -18.22 -8.14
C VAL A 60 19.47 -16.70 -8.10
N ALA A 61 18.56 -16.02 -7.42
CA ALA A 61 18.57 -14.58 -7.31
C ALA A 61 19.75 -14.09 -6.46
N ASP A 62 20.41 -13.06 -6.95
CA ASP A 62 21.50 -12.36 -6.25
C ASP A 62 20.94 -11.18 -5.43
N LYS A 63 19.98 -10.43 -5.99
CA LYS A 63 19.38 -9.24 -5.37
C LYS A 63 17.88 -9.17 -5.58
N LEU A 64 17.19 -8.70 -4.55
CA LEU A 64 15.83 -8.22 -4.61
C LEU A 64 15.84 -6.70 -4.86
N LEU A 65 15.13 -6.25 -5.88
CA LEU A 65 14.91 -4.83 -6.15
C LEU A 65 13.41 -4.56 -6.27
N PHE A 66 12.92 -3.55 -5.58
CA PHE A 66 11.57 -3.03 -5.82
C PHE A 66 11.53 -2.36 -7.20
N MET A 67 10.33 -2.17 -7.74
CA MET A 67 10.19 -1.60 -9.08
C MET A 67 10.94 -0.26 -9.24
N PRO A 68 10.84 0.73 -8.35
CA PRO A 68 11.61 1.97 -8.48
C PRO A 68 13.13 1.75 -8.36
N ASP A 69 13.55 0.78 -7.53
CA ASP A 69 14.97 0.43 -7.41
C ASP A 69 15.50 -0.24 -8.67
N LEU A 70 14.67 -1.05 -9.32
CA LEU A 70 15.02 -1.69 -10.59
C LEU A 70 15.26 -0.64 -11.69
N PHE A 71 14.39 0.38 -11.78
CA PHE A 71 14.62 1.49 -12.73
C PHE A 71 15.91 2.25 -12.40
N SER A 72 16.15 2.52 -11.12
CA SER A 72 17.40 3.15 -10.68
C SER A 72 18.62 2.31 -11.03
N TYR A 73 18.54 0.98 -10.85
CA TYR A 73 19.58 0.05 -11.27
C TYR A 73 19.81 0.06 -12.79
N PHE A 74 18.76 0.15 -13.61
CA PHE A 74 18.92 0.27 -15.04
C PHE A 74 19.68 1.54 -15.43
N LEU A 75 19.41 2.64 -14.73
CA LEU A 75 20.07 3.93 -14.97
C LEU A 75 21.53 3.96 -14.51
N THR A 76 21.86 3.31 -13.40
CA THR A 76 23.17 3.46 -12.72
C THR A 76 24.04 2.21 -12.71
N GLY A 77 23.42 1.02 -12.76
CA GLY A 77 24.10 -0.25 -12.49
C GLY A 77 24.29 -0.56 -10.98
N VAL A 78 23.84 0.32 -10.07
CA VAL A 78 23.98 0.14 -8.63
C VAL A 78 22.70 -0.49 -8.05
N ALA A 79 22.85 -1.63 -7.36
CA ALA A 79 21.75 -2.37 -6.75
C ALA A 79 21.67 -2.07 -5.25
N ASN A 80 20.75 -1.23 -4.85
CA ASN A 80 20.37 -0.94 -3.48
C ASN A 80 18.85 -0.71 -3.37
N ASN A 81 18.31 -0.66 -2.15
CA ASN A 81 16.87 -0.52 -1.90
C ASN A 81 16.59 0.81 -1.23
N GLU A 82 15.61 1.56 -1.75
CA GLU A 82 15.22 2.81 -1.13
C GLU A 82 14.27 2.56 0.05
N TYR A 83 14.50 3.28 1.15
CA TYR A 83 13.88 3.06 2.44
C TYR A 83 12.35 3.14 2.42
N CYS A 84 11.76 4.17 1.76
CA CYS A 84 10.32 4.38 1.82
C CYS A 84 9.55 3.20 1.21
N ILE A 85 10.00 2.69 0.05
CA ILE A 85 9.35 1.52 -0.57
C ILE A 85 9.74 0.23 0.15
N ALA A 86 10.99 0.09 0.60
CA ALA A 86 11.42 -1.10 1.30
C ALA A 86 10.68 -1.30 2.63
N SER A 87 10.28 -0.23 3.31
CA SER A 87 9.53 -0.29 4.57
C SER A 87 8.18 -1.01 4.44
N THR A 88 7.56 -0.97 3.25
CA THR A 88 6.27 -1.64 3.01
C THR A 88 6.39 -3.16 2.86
N SER A 89 7.61 -3.69 2.85
CA SER A 89 7.87 -5.12 2.59
C SER A 89 7.44 -6.08 3.69
N GLU A 90 7.19 -5.59 4.90
CA GLU A 90 7.03 -6.37 6.14
C GLU A 90 8.32 -7.13 6.56
N LEU A 91 9.49 -6.65 6.12
CA LEU A 91 10.80 -7.28 6.39
C LEU A 91 11.84 -6.32 6.98
N LEU A 92 11.47 -5.06 7.27
CA LEU A 92 12.33 -4.12 7.98
C LEU A 92 12.01 -4.09 9.49
N ASP A 93 13.05 -3.93 10.30
CA ASP A 93 12.93 -3.44 11.67
C ASP A 93 12.64 -1.92 11.62
N ALA A 94 11.46 -1.51 12.08
CA ALA A 94 11.00 -0.13 12.01
C ALA A 94 11.86 0.84 12.83
N ARG A 95 12.46 0.38 13.95
CA ARG A 95 13.33 1.20 14.80
C ARG A 95 14.71 1.37 14.20
N GLN A 96 15.26 0.28 13.66
CA GLN A 96 16.59 0.28 13.02
C GLN A 96 16.55 0.88 11.61
N ARG A 97 15.35 0.91 10.99
CA ARG A 97 15.13 1.37 9.59
C ARG A 97 16.01 0.59 8.60
N ASN A 98 16.17 -0.68 8.86
CA ASN A 98 16.98 -1.61 8.08
C ASN A 98 16.30 -2.98 8.06
N TRP A 99 16.81 -3.87 7.22
CA TRP A 99 16.32 -5.24 7.15
C TRP A 99 16.37 -5.92 8.51
N SER A 100 15.28 -6.63 8.86
CA SER A 100 15.25 -7.50 10.03
C SER A 100 15.93 -8.81 9.73
N ASP A 101 17.16 -8.99 10.24
CA ASP A 101 17.88 -10.25 10.11
C ASP A 101 17.15 -11.38 10.86
N ASN A 102 16.42 -11.08 11.93
CA ASN A 102 15.62 -12.03 12.68
C ASN A 102 14.51 -12.62 11.80
N LEU A 103 13.65 -11.76 11.23
CA LEU A 103 12.53 -12.20 10.39
C LEU A 103 13.02 -12.94 9.14
N ILE A 104 14.05 -12.41 8.48
CA ILE A 104 14.64 -13.04 7.29
C ILE A 104 15.15 -14.44 7.62
N SER A 105 15.83 -14.60 8.75
CA SER A 105 16.38 -15.88 9.21
C SER A 105 15.26 -16.85 9.63
N GLU A 106 14.31 -16.38 10.44
CA GLU A 106 13.19 -17.20 10.94
C GLU A 106 12.32 -17.72 9.81
N LEU A 107 12.06 -16.87 8.80
CA LEU A 107 11.33 -17.26 7.59
C LEU A 107 12.21 -18.09 6.63
N GLY A 108 13.52 -18.21 6.88
CA GLY A 108 14.47 -18.93 6.04
C GLY A 108 14.56 -18.36 4.63
N LEU A 109 14.51 -17.03 4.52
CA LEU A 109 14.72 -16.33 3.26
C LEU A 109 16.21 -16.11 3.02
N PRO A 110 16.67 -16.13 1.75
CA PRO A 110 18.10 -15.97 1.45
C PRO A 110 18.58 -14.53 1.78
N ARG A 111 19.43 -14.38 2.80
CA ARG A 111 19.90 -13.06 3.30
C ARG A 111 20.58 -12.20 2.22
N GLN A 112 21.27 -12.83 1.26
CA GLN A 112 21.98 -12.14 0.19
C GLN A 112 21.08 -11.35 -0.77
N LEU A 113 19.77 -11.63 -0.78
CA LEU A 113 18.80 -10.90 -1.60
C LEU A 113 18.67 -9.44 -1.15
N PHE A 114 18.81 -9.22 0.15
CA PHE A 114 18.52 -7.94 0.81
C PHE A 114 19.75 -7.06 0.81
N GLY A 115 19.77 -6.08 -0.11
CA GLY A 115 20.86 -5.15 -0.31
C GLY A 115 20.92 -4.03 0.73
N GLU A 116 21.80 -3.07 0.48
CA GLU A 116 21.91 -1.86 1.30
C GLU A 116 20.62 -1.03 1.21
N ILE A 117 20.15 -0.50 2.35
CA ILE A 117 19.08 0.48 2.42
C ILE A 117 19.66 1.88 2.24
N VAL A 118 19.13 2.63 1.27
CA VAL A 118 19.46 4.04 1.05
C VAL A 118 18.25 4.92 1.31
N PHE A 119 18.51 6.13 1.82
CA PHE A 119 17.46 7.09 2.15
C PHE A 119 17.22 8.10 1.02
N PRO A 120 16.03 8.73 0.94
CA PRO A 120 15.78 9.84 0.03
C PRO A 120 16.86 10.93 0.14
N GLY A 121 17.31 11.45 -1.01
CA GLY A 121 18.42 12.40 -1.11
C GLY A 121 19.80 11.76 -1.31
N THR A 122 19.93 10.44 -1.15
CA THR A 122 21.21 9.74 -1.40
C THR A 122 21.51 9.66 -2.89
N VAL A 123 22.74 9.96 -3.29
CA VAL A 123 23.23 9.72 -4.66
C VAL A 123 23.43 8.22 -4.83
N ARG A 124 22.61 7.58 -5.65
CA ARG A 124 22.67 6.13 -5.93
C ARG A 124 23.77 5.75 -6.92
N GLY A 125 24.20 6.69 -7.71
CA GLY A 125 25.25 6.52 -8.72
C GLY A 125 25.17 7.58 -9.81
N LYS A 126 26.02 7.46 -10.81
CA LYS A 126 25.95 8.27 -12.01
C LYS A 126 25.16 7.55 -13.11
N LEU A 127 24.52 8.33 -13.97
CA LEU A 127 23.88 7.82 -15.17
C LEU A 127 24.92 7.06 -16.01
N LYS A 128 24.58 5.86 -16.47
CA LYS A 128 25.46 5.07 -17.34
C LYS A 128 25.80 5.83 -18.61
N GLN A 129 27.02 5.66 -19.10
CA GLN A 129 27.51 6.36 -20.29
C GLN A 129 26.62 6.13 -21.51
N GLU A 130 26.18 4.90 -21.74
CA GLU A 130 25.31 4.52 -22.84
C GLU A 130 23.99 5.32 -22.87
N ILE A 131 23.39 5.54 -21.68
CA ILE A 131 22.15 6.30 -21.54
C ILE A 131 22.44 7.81 -21.63
N ALA A 132 23.55 8.25 -21.06
CA ALA A 132 24.00 9.64 -21.15
C ALA A 132 24.21 10.06 -22.60
N ASP A 133 24.83 9.21 -23.43
CA ASP A 133 25.08 9.45 -24.85
C ASP A 133 23.77 9.46 -25.66
N GLU A 134 22.87 8.51 -25.40
CA GLU A 134 21.57 8.41 -26.06
C GLU A 134 20.65 9.59 -25.76
N THR A 135 20.66 10.10 -24.51
CA THR A 135 19.78 11.18 -24.05
C THR A 135 20.41 12.58 -24.16
N GLY A 136 21.70 12.66 -24.31
CA GLY A 136 22.44 13.94 -24.30
C GLY A 136 22.58 14.59 -22.92
N LEU A 137 22.22 13.88 -21.82
CA LEU A 137 22.22 14.43 -20.46
C LEU A 137 23.59 14.45 -19.77
N GLY A 138 24.60 13.79 -20.34
CA GLY A 138 25.88 13.57 -19.65
C GLY A 138 25.75 12.63 -18.44
N CYS A 139 26.86 12.35 -17.77
CA CYS A 139 26.92 11.45 -16.59
C CYS A 139 26.46 12.16 -15.30
N ILE A 140 25.21 12.61 -15.25
CA ILE A 140 24.60 13.25 -14.08
C ILE A 140 24.41 12.26 -12.92
N ASN A 141 24.25 12.78 -11.71
CA ASN A 141 23.91 11.96 -10.53
C ASN A 141 22.45 11.51 -10.59
N VAL A 142 22.22 10.24 -10.27
CA VAL A 142 20.89 9.68 -10.02
C VAL A 142 20.67 9.66 -8.51
N VAL A 143 19.66 10.36 -8.03
CA VAL A 143 19.39 10.58 -6.61
C VAL A 143 18.16 9.77 -6.20
N ALA A 144 18.20 9.10 -5.04
CA ALA A 144 17.05 8.45 -4.45
C ALA A 144 15.98 9.48 -4.08
N VAL A 145 14.75 9.25 -4.50
CA VAL A 145 13.56 9.97 -4.04
C VAL A 145 12.82 9.13 -3.00
N GLY A 146 11.82 9.67 -2.33
CA GLY A 146 10.85 8.84 -1.60
C GLY A 146 10.09 8.00 -2.62
N SER A 147 10.57 6.80 -2.89
CA SER A 147 10.11 6.02 -4.05
C SER A 147 8.79 5.27 -3.83
N HIS A 148 8.28 5.21 -2.60
CA HIS A 148 6.86 5.03 -2.40
C HIS A 148 6.15 6.35 -2.75
N ASP A 149 5.30 6.36 -3.76
CA ASP A 149 4.67 7.58 -4.31
C ASP A 149 3.96 8.42 -3.26
N THR A 150 3.24 7.78 -2.32
CA THR A 150 2.61 8.47 -1.19
C THR A 150 3.62 9.15 -0.26
N ALA A 151 4.83 8.60 -0.08
CA ALA A 151 5.86 9.27 0.72
C ALA A 151 6.26 10.62 0.09
N SER A 152 6.45 10.64 -1.22
CA SER A 152 6.73 11.86 -1.97
C SER A 152 5.54 12.83 -1.97
N ALA A 153 4.31 12.31 -2.12
CA ALA A 153 3.10 13.12 -2.10
C ALA A 153 2.90 13.82 -0.74
N VAL A 154 3.07 13.09 0.37
CA VAL A 154 2.95 13.65 1.74
C VAL A 154 4.02 14.71 1.99
N PHE A 155 5.26 14.45 1.57
CA PHE A 155 6.36 15.41 1.70
C PHE A 155 6.12 16.69 0.88
N ALA A 156 5.45 16.59 -0.26
CA ALA A 156 5.15 17.74 -1.13
C ALA A 156 4.02 18.63 -0.60
N VAL A 157 3.29 18.23 0.44
CA VAL A 157 2.22 19.06 1.02
C VAL A 157 2.81 20.33 1.67
N PRO A 158 2.46 21.54 1.21
CA PRO A 158 3.04 22.79 1.68
C PRO A 158 2.44 23.22 3.04
N SER A 159 2.67 22.44 4.08
CA SER A 159 2.20 22.72 5.43
C SER A 159 3.31 22.50 6.44
N ASN A 160 3.49 23.44 7.35
CA ASN A 160 4.43 23.35 8.49
C ASN A 160 3.69 23.11 9.82
N GLU A 161 2.40 22.83 9.79
CA GLU A 161 1.62 22.56 11.01
C GLU A 161 2.13 21.27 11.70
N PRO A 162 2.47 21.32 12.99
CA PRO A 162 3.15 20.21 13.67
C PRO A 162 2.26 18.98 13.87
N ASN A 163 0.95 19.14 13.93
CA ASN A 163 -0.01 18.07 14.23
C ASN A 163 -1.01 17.88 13.08
N ARG A 164 -0.49 17.84 11.84
CA ARG A 164 -1.32 17.63 10.67
C ARG A 164 -1.60 16.16 10.43
N ALA A 165 -2.84 15.83 10.09
CA ALA A 165 -3.19 14.60 9.41
C ALA A 165 -3.24 14.84 7.90
N TYR A 166 -2.98 13.81 7.13
CA TYR A 166 -3.13 13.82 5.68
C TYR A 166 -4.10 12.72 5.23
N LEU A 167 -4.76 12.94 4.11
CA LEU A 167 -5.55 11.95 3.41
C LEU A 167 -5.11 11.92 1.95
N SER A 168 -4.42 10.86 1.56
CA SER A 168 -4.15 10.57 0.15
C SER A 168 -5.32 9.77 -0.39
N SER A 169 -6.25 10.46 -1.06
CA SER A 169 -7.49 9.86 -1.55
C SER A 169 -7.40 9.53 -3.04
N GLY A 170 -7.36 8.25 -3.34
CA GLY A 170 -7.35 7.67 -4.67
C GLY A 170 -8.10 6.35 -4.70
N THR A 171 -7.66 5.38 -5.48
CA THR A 171 -8.17 4.01 -5.46
C THR A 171 -8.09 3.42 -4.05
N TRP A 172 -6.95 3.61 -3.39
CA TRP A 172 -6.79 3.49 -1.94
C TRP A 172 -6.91 4.87 -1.28
N SER A 173 -7.29 4.89 -0.02
CA SER A 173 -7.21 6.08 0.83
C SER A 173 -6.25 5.82 1.98
N LEU A 174 -5.16 6.59 2.00
CA LEU A 174 -4.15 6.51 3.05
C LEU A 174 -4.36 7.69 3.99
N LEU A 175 -4.93 7.41 5.16
CA LEU A 175 -5.18 8.40 6.22
C LEU A 175 -4.13 8.29 7.29
N GLY A 176 -3.34 9.32 7.55
CA GLY A 176 -2.24 9.24 8.50
C GLY A 176 -1.67 10.57 8.95
N ALA A 177 -0.60 10.47 9.72
CA ALA A 177 0.24 11.58 10.19
C ALA A 177 1.71 11.22 10.06
N GLU A 178 2.58 12.23 9.99
CA GLU A 178 4.03 12.04 10.07
C GLU A 178 4.47 12.11 11.53
N VAL A 179 5.22 11.10 11.98
CA VAL A 179 5.78 11.00 13.33
C VAL A 179 7.29 10.78 13.28
N ASP A 180 8.01 11.10 14.36
CA ASP A 180 9.48 10.96 14.42
C ASP A 180 9.93 9.52 14.69
N GLN A 181 9.11 8.76 15.41
CA GLN A 181 9.39 7.37 15.79
C GLN A 181 8.21 6.46 15.47
N PRO A 182 8.44 5.19 15.15
CA PRO A 182 7.36 4.26 14.87
C PRO A 182 6.51 3.98 16.11
N ILE A 183 5.21 3.89 15.94
CA ILE A 183 4.22 3.55 16.97
C ILE A 183 3.88 2.06 16.82
N LEU A 184 4.44 1.25 17.70
CA LEU A 184 4.44 -0.22 17.61
C LEU A 184 3.60 -0.87 18.72
N THR A 185 2.56 -0.18 19.17
CA THR A 185 1.69 -0.66 20.25
C THR A 185 0.66 -1.66 19.74
N GLU A 186 0.14 -2.48 20.66
CA GLU A 186 -0.92 -3.45 20.32
C GLU A 186 -2.20 -2.74 19.89
N GLU A 187 -2.50 -1.58 20.48
CA GLU A 187 -3.65 -0.76 20.09
C GLU A 187 -3.52 -0.28 18.64
N ALA A 188 -2.32 0.15 18.22
CA ALA A 188 -2.06 0.54 16.83
C ALA A 188 -2.22 -0.64 15.88
N ARG A 189 -1.71 -1.82 16.25
CA ARG A 189 -1.86 -3.07 15.48
C ARG A 189 -3.33 -3.43 15.28
N VAL A 190 -4.09 -3.47 16.38
CA VAL A 190 -5.52 -3.85 16.37
C VAL A 190 -6.35 -2.83 15.59
N ALA A 191 -6.00 -1.55 15.66
CA ALA A 191 -6.64 -0.50 14.87
C ALA A 191 -6.24 -0.52 13.38
N GLY A 192 -5.30 -1.36 12.96
CA GLY A 192 -4.88 -1.50 11.58
C GLY A 192 -3.95 -0.39 11.10
N PHE A 193 -3.19 0.24 12.00
CA PHE A 193 -2.17 1.21 11.61
C PHE A 193 -0.91 0.54 11.07
N THR A 194 -0.24 1.22 10.16
CA THR A 194 1.05 0.86 9.57
C THR A 194 2.06 1.98 9.75
N ASN A 195 3.35 1.63 9.90
CA ASN A 195 4.46 2.56 10.09
C ASN A 195 5.38 2.53 8.88
N GLU A 196 5.02 3.25 7.85
CA GLU A 196 5.79 3.27 6.61
C GLU A 196 6.88 4.36 6.61
N GLY A 197 7.97 4.11 5.90
CA GLY A 197 9.05 5.07 5.75
C GLY A 197 8.60 6.37 5.09
N GLY A 198 8.94 7.48 5.72
CA GLY A 198 8.76 8.84 5.21
C GLY A 198 10.09 9.48 4.79
N ILE A 199 10.03 10.72 4.30
CA ILE A 199 11.19 11.52 3.92
C ILE A 199 11.73 12.27 5.13
N GLN A 200 13.00 12.68 5.11
CA GLN A 200 13.66 13.41 6.21
C GLN A 200 13.62 12.68 7.57
N GLY A 201 13.68 11.35 7.55
CA GLY A 201 13.68 10.56 8.77
C GLY A 201 12.33 10.44 9.48
N LYS A 202 11.24 10.86 8.86
CA LYS A 202 9.89 10.69 9.39
C LYS A 202 9.39 9.27 9.16
N ILE A 203 8.41 8.87 9.94
CA ILE A 203 7.56 7.70 9.75
C ILE A 203 6.18 8.19 9.38
N ARG A 204 5.58 7.60 8.38
CA ARG A 204 4.18 7.79 8.03
C ARG A 204 3.36 6.77 8.81
N PHE A 205 2.74 7.21 9.89
CA PHE A 205 1.82 6.42 10.69
C PHE A 205 0.42 6.57 10.08
N LEU A 206 -0.09 5.53 9.44
CA LEU A 206 -1.31 5.62 8.64
C LEU A 206 -2.14 4.35 8.66
N GLN A 207 -3.38 4.45 8.20
CA GLN A 207 -4.25 3.33 7.85
C GLN A 207 -4.43 3.28 6.33
N ASN A 208 -4.32 2.08 5.75
CA ASN A 208 -4.76 1.80 4.39
C ASN A 208 -6.25 1.49 4.44
N ILE A 209 -7.04 2.31 3.80
CA ILE A 209 -8.50 2.21 3.74
C ILE A 209 -8.88 1.96 2.28
N THR A 210 -9.85 1.11 2.04
CA THR A 210 -10.46 1.00 0.71
C THR A 210 -11.02 2.37 0.32
N GLY A 211 -10.44 2.98 -0.71
CA GLY A 211 -10.78 4.34 -1.11
C GLY A 211 -11.89 4.39 -2.17
N LEU A 212 -11.63 5.15 -3.23
CA LEU A 212 -12.58 5.30 -4.34
C LEU A 212 -12.71 4.05 -5.22
N TRP A 213 -12.03 2.95 -4.89
CA TRP A 213 -12.12 1.68 -5.60
C TRP A 213 -13.56 1.20 -5.78
N ILE A 214 -14.38 1.25 -4.70
CA ILE A 214 -15.78 0.82 -4.76
C ILE A 214 -16.54 1.67 -5.79
N LEU A 215 -16.37 2.99 -5.75
CA LEU A 215 -17.00 3.90 -6.69
C LEU A 215 -16.51 3.65 -8.14
N GLN A 216 -15.21 3.47 -8.32
CA GLN A 216 -14.62 3.19 -9.64
C GLN A 216 -15.17 1.89 -10.23
N ARG A 217 -15.34 0.85 -9.41
CA ARG A 217 -15.94 -0.42 -9.84
C ARG A 217 -17.41 -0.27 -10.22
N LEU A 218 -18.21 0.46 -9.44
CA LEU A 218 -19.59 0.78 -9.77
C LEU A 218 -19.70 1.51 -11.11
N MET A 219 -18.90 2.55 -11.32
CA MET A 219 -18.87 3.33 -12.56
C MET A 219 -18.50 2.47 -13.77
N ALA A 220 -17.52 1.58 -13.63
CA ALA A 220 -17.10 0.64 -14.67
C ALA A 220 -18.22 -0.37 -15.00
N GLU A 221 -18.82 -0.97 -13.97
CA GLU A 221 -19.93 -1.92 -14.12
C GLU A 221 -21.13 -1.27 -14.82
N TRP A 222 -21.53 -0.07 -14.45
CA TRP A 222 -22.60 0.66 -15.12
C TRP A 222 -22.29 0.99 -16.58
N LYS A 223 -21.05 1.32 -16.89
CA LYS A 223 -20.62 1.53 -18.27
C LYS A 223 -20.74 0.26 -19.10
N GLU A 224 -20.30 -0.89 -18.58
CA GLU A 224 -20.45 -2.21 -19.24
C GLU A 224 -21.90 -2.59 -19.46
N GLN A 225 -22.80 -2.19 -18.55
CA GLN A 225 -24.26 -2.41 -18.67
C GLN A 225 -24.95 -1.40 -19.59
N GLY A 226 -24.24 -0.45 -20.19
CA GLY A 226 -24.84 0.62 -21.02
C GLY A 226 -25.61 1.68 -20.22
N LYS A 227 -25.37 1.76 -18.91
CA LYS A 227 -25.95 2.75 -17.97
C LYS A 227 -24.90 3.78 -17.54
N GLU A 228 -24.00 4.17 -18.45
CA GLU A 228 -22.91 5.10 -18.14
C GLU A 228 -23.45 6.43 -17.62
N ILE A 229 -22.87 6.91 -16.52
CA ILE A 229 -23.14 8.22 -15.91
C ILE A 229 -21.82 8.96 -15.73
N SER A 230 -21.83 10.28 -15.91
CA SER A 230 -20.67 11.11 -15.60
C SER A 230 -20.50 11.29 -14.08
N TYR A 231 -19.28 11.56 -13.61
CA TYR A 231 -19.04 11.85 -12.20
C TYR A 231 -19.87 13.05 -11.70
N ASP A 232 -20.00 14.10 -12.51
CA ASP A 232 -20.79 15.29 -12.13
C ASP A 232 -22.28 14.96 -11.94
N CYS A 233 -22.86 14.16 -12.84
CA CYS A 233 -24.24 13.70 -12.70
C CYS A 233 -24.40 12.76 -11.49
N ALA A 234 -23.48 11.84 -11.30
CA ALA A 234 -23.50 10.90 -10.17
C ALA A 234 -23.44 11.64 -8.82
N ILE A 235 -22.59 12.68 -8.70
CA ILE A 235 -22.50 13.53 -7.51
C ILE A 235 -23.77 14.35 -7.31
N ALA A 236 -24.34 14.91 -8.37
CA ALA A 236 -25.60 15.68 -8.30
C ALA A 236 -26.76 14.80 -7.80
N GLU A 237 -26.90 13.58 -8.35
CA GLU A 237 -27.90 12.61 -7.89
C GLU A 237 -27.66 12.17 -6.45
N ALA A 238 -26.40 11.89 -6.08
CA ALA A 238 -26.02 11.55 -4.72
C ALA A 238 -26.37 12.67 -3.73
N THR A 239 -26.13 13.91 -4.12
CA THR A 239 -26.46 15.09 -3.29
C THR A 239 -27.96 15.21 -3.05
N ALA A 240 -28.77 14.89 -4.05
CA ALA A 240 -30.24 14.92 -3.95
C ALA A 240 -30.83 13.71 -3.19
N SER A 241 -30.05 12.65 -2.99
CA SER A 241 -30.48 11.44 -2.29
C SER A 241 -30.63 11.65 -0.78
N ASP A 242 -31.58 10.94 -0.17
CA ASP A 242 -31.83 10.93 1.28
C ASP A 242 -31.34 9.65 1.97
N ILE A 243 -30.68 8.74 1.23
CA ILE A 243 -30.15 7.49 1.80
C ILE A 243 -29.12 7.78 2.91
N ARG A 244 -29.18 7.00 3.97
CA ARG A 244 -28.28 7.12 5.15
C ARG A 244 -27.57 5.82 5.51
N SER A 245 -27.58 4.85 4.61
CA SER A 245 -26.90 3.58 4.82
C SER A 245 -25.39 3.80 4.77
N VAL A 246 -24.69 3.30 5.80
CA VAL A 246 -23.23 3.32 5.93
C VAL A 246 -22.77 1.87 5.93
N ILE A 247 -21.92 1.53 4.98
CA ILE A 247 -21.29 0.20 4.85
C ILE A 247 -19.85 0.26 5.40
N ASP A 248 -19.34 -0.87 5.86
CA ASP A 248 -17.92 -0.98 6.15
C ASP A 248 -17.15 -1.15 4.83
N VAL A 249 -16.49 -0.08 4.39
CA VAL A 249 -15.77 -0.05 3.11
C VAL A 249 -14.58 -1.01 3.07
N ASP A 250 -14.09 -1.45 4.22
CA ASP A 250 -12.96 -2.38 4.34
C ASP A 250 -13.43 -3.85 4.47
N ASP A 251 -14.76 -4.14 4.39
CA ASP A 251 -15.26 -5.51 4.37
C ASP A 251 -14.74 -6.25 3.14
N SER A 252 -14.35 -7.51 3.35
CA SER A 252 -13.82 -8.40 2.31
C SER A 252 -14.74 -8.56 1.10
N ALA A 253 -16.05 -8.36 1.26
CA ALA A 253 -17.04 -8.38 0.19
C ALA A 253 -16.77 -7.32 -0.90
N PHE A 254 -16.00 -6.26 -0.60
CA PHE A 254 -15.71 -5.16 -1.51
C PHE A 254 -14.28 -5.21 -2.08
N CYS A 255 -13.47 -6.20 -1.69
CA CYS A 255 -12.07 -6.28 -2.09
C CYS A 255 -11.92 -6.45 -3.61
N ASN A 256 -12.58 -7.44 -4.19
CA ASN A 256 -12.59 -7.68 -5.64
C ASN A 256 -13.82 -8.50 -6.08
N PRO A 257 -15.05 -8.01 -5.91
CA PRO A 257 -16.23 -8.74 -6.33
C PRO A 257 -16.39 -8.71 -7.87
N ASP A 258 -17.03 -9.72 -8.42
CA ASP A 258 -17.42 -9.74 -9.83
C ASP A 258 -18.42 -8.61 -10.14
N HIS A 259 -19.38 -8.38 -9.23
CA HIS A 259 -20.43 -7.35 -9.32
C HIS A 259 -20.47 -6.53 -8.03
N MET A 260 -19.99 -5.29 -8.11
CA MET A 260 -19.91 -4.39 -6.95
C MET A 260 -21.29 -3.95 -6.46
N GLU A 261 -22.20 -3.64 -7.39
CA GLU A 261 -23.59 -3.25 -7.06
C GLU A 261 -24.29 -4.35 -6.24
N GLU A 262 -24.21 -5.60 -6.71
CA GLU A 262 -24.78 -6.75 -6.02
C GLU A 262 -24.15 -6.99 -4.64
N SER A 263 -22.85 -6.78 -4.52
CA SER A 263 -22.12 -6.93 -3.25
C SER A 263 -22.59 -5.92 -2.22
N ILE A 264 -22.82 -4.66 -2.61
CA ILE A 264 -23.39 -3.64 -1.73
C ILE A 264 -24.82 -4.00 -1.31
N ILE A 265 -25.66 -4.47 -2.25
CA ILE A 265 -27.03 -4.92 -1.95
C ILE A 265 -27.00 -6.06 -0.91
N LYS A 266 -26.19 -7.09 -1.14
CA LYS A 266 -26.04 -8.23 -0.22
C LYS A 266 -25.57 -7.79 1.17
N TYR A 267 -24.59 -6.88 1.20
CA TYR A 267 -24.09 -6.31 2.46
C TYR A 267 -25.21 -5.59 3.22
N CYS A 268 -25.95 -4.70 2.53
CA CYS A 268 -27.07 -3.98 3.14
C CYS A 268 -28.14 -4.93 3.69
N HIS A 269 -28.52 -5.97 2.95
CA HIS A 269 -29.47 -6.98 3.43
C HIS A 269 -28.96 -7.71 4.67
N LYS A 270 -27.71 -8.17 4.65
CA LYS A 270 -27.06 -8.88 5.78
C LYS A 270 -27.04 -8.03 7.04
N HIS A 271 -26.84 -6.71 6.92
CA HIS A 271 -26.73 -5.78 8.04
C HIS A 271 -28.01 -4.99 8.32
N HIS A 272 -29.14 -5.34 7.70
CA HIS A 272 -30.45 -4.69 7.88
C HIS A 272 -30.44 -3.20 7.57
N LEU A 273 -29.64 -2.77 6.59
CA LEU A 273 -29.56 -1.40 6.08
C LEU A 273 -30.56 -1.18 4.93
N ARG A 274 -30.99 0.08 4.76
CA ARG A 274 -31.74 0.45 3.55
C ARG A 274 -30.86 0.22 2.32
N THR A 275 -31.34 -0.56 1.35
CA THR A 275 -30.60 -0.90 0.14
C THR A 275 -30.70 0.25 -0.86
N PRO A 276 -29.57 0.72 -1.43
CA PRO A 276 -29.57 1.67 -2.53
C PRO A 276 -30.29 1.08 -3.77
N VAL A 277 -31.06 1.90 -4.50
CA VAL A 277 -31.81 1.47 -5.69
C VAL A 277 -31.52 2.31 -6.94
N SER A 278 -30.95 3.51 -6.80
CA SER A 278 -30.49 4.35 -7.91
C SER A 278 -28.98 4.56 -7.87
N GLN A 279 -28.39 4.93 -9.01
CA GLN A 279 -26.94 5.23 -9.09
C GLN A 279 -26.56 6.32 -8.07
N GLY A 280 -27.35 7.37 -7.92
CA GLY A 280 -27.13 8.41 -6.92
C GLY A 280 -27.17 7.88 -5.49
N GLU A 281 -28.07 6.93 -5.16
CA GLU A 281 -28.09 6.31 -3.83
C GLU A 281 -26.86 5.43 -3.56
N PHE A 282 -26.38 4.66 -4.54
CA PHE A 282 -25.13 3.92 -4.41
C PHE A 282 -23.94 4.84 -4.19
N VAL A 283 -23.81 5.89 -4.99
CA VAL A 283 -22.73 6.89 -4.83
C VAL A 283 -22.79 7.55 -3.46
N ARG A 284 -23.97 7.98 -3.02
CA ARG A 284 -24.17 8.58 -1.69
C ARG A 284 -23.74 7.62 -0.57
N CYS A 285 -24.21 6.37 -0.62
CA CYS A 285 -23.88 5.34 0.35
C CYS A 285 -22.36 5.16 0.45
N VAL A 286 -21.66 5.02 -0.68
CA VAL A 286 -20.19 4.83 -0.68
C VAL A 286 -19.45 6.05 -0.14
N ILE A 287 -19.80 7.26 -0.58
CA ILE A 287 -19.08 8.48 -0.16
C ILE A 287 -19.31 8.79 1.33
N GLU A 288 -20.52 8.63 1.85
CA GLU A 288 -20.76 8.80 3.28
C GLU A 288 -20.07 7.73 4.12
N SER A 289 -20.02 6.50 3.62
CA SER A 289 -19.28 5.41 4.29
C SER A 289 -17.78 5.70 4.38
N LEU A 290 -17.18 6.20 3.30
CA LEU A 290 -15.79 6.65 3.30
C LEU A 290 -15.56 7.81 4.29
N ALA A 291 -16.42 8.82 4.28
CA ALA A 291 -16.32 9.95 5.21
C ALA A 291 -16.41 9.49 6.68
N TYR A 292 -17.33 8.57 6.97
CA TYR A 292 -17.46 7.98 8.30
C TYR A 292 -16.21 7.17 8.70
N ARG A 293 -15.66 6.37 7.76
CA ARG A 293 -14.43 5.60 8.00
C ARG A 293 -13.23 6.51 8.27
N TYR A 294 -13.10 7.64 7.55
CA TYR A 294 -12.05 8.63 7.81
C TYR A 294 -12.21 9.28 9.18
N LYS A 295 -13.43 9.61 9.59
CA LYS A 295 -13.71 10.13 10.93
C LYS A 295 -13.23 9.14 12.01
N LEU A 296 -13.57 7.86 11.88
CA LEU A 296 -13.13 6.82 12.82
C LEU A 296 -11.59 6.71 12.85
N GLY A 297 -10.93 6.78 11.69
CA GLY A 297 -9.47 6.75 11.60
C GLY A 297 -8.81 7.92 12.34
N VAL A 298 -9.34 9.13 12.19
CA VAL A 298 -8.85 10.32 12.92
C VAL A 298 -9.07 10.16 14.43
N GLU A 299 -10.22 9.65 14.86
CA GLU A 299 -10.52 9.41 16.28
C GLU A 299 -9.58 8.35 16.88
N GLN A 300 -9.24 7.32 16.13
CA GLN A 300 -8.29 6.28 16.55
C GLN A 300 -6.85 6.83 16.63
N MET A 301 -6.45 7.70 15.69
CA MET A 301 -5.13 8.33 15.67
C MET A 301 -4.89 9.25 16.87
N ASN A 302 -5.94 9.82 17.44
CA ASN A 302 -5.89 10.72 18.60
C ASN A 302 -5.88 9.99 19.95
N ARG A 303 -5.97 8.70 19.99
CA ARG A 303 -5.92 7.86 21.21
C ARG A 303 -4.51 7.36 21.49
#